data_8d0a2fb0233c268b499bf69c9eedc9b6
#
_entry.id   8d0a2fb0233c268b499bf69c9eedc9b6
#
_cell.length_a   1.000
_cell.length_b   1.000
_cell.length_c   1.000
_cell.angle_alpha   90.00
_cell.angle_beta   90.00
_cell.angle_gamma   90.00
#
_symmetry.space_group_name_H-M   'P 1'
#
loop_
_entity.id
_entity.type
_entity.pdbx_description
1 polymer ?
#
loop_
_entity_poly.entity_id
_entity_poly.type
_entity_poly.pdbx_seq_one_letter_code
_entity_poly.pdbx_strand_id
1 'polypeptide(L)'
;DNTCLGELAEKFEMERGRVKVDEYMETSIKGIYAPGDINGTKMLAHAAFKMGEVAAENAMGHHKKVDLKATPAAIYTHPEIAMVGLTEEQAREQYDVKVGRFNFAANGRSLASNQGEGFVKVIMDTKYREILGIHIVGPVAAELINEGSTLIQTEMTIDDVMDIIHG
;
A
#
# COMPACT_ATOMS: atom_id res chain seq x y z
N ASP A 1 -14.90 -10.28 11.79
CA ASP A 1 -15.69 -11.04 12.75
C ASP A 1 -15.00 -12.37 13.04
N ASN A 2 -14.56 -12.57 14.28
CA ASN A 2 -13.84 -13.77 14.73
C ASN A 2 -14.77 -14.78 15.42
N THR A 3 -16.07 -14.55 15.39
CA THR A 3 -17.08 -15.43 16.05
C THR A 3 -17.11 -16.83 15.47
N CYS A 4 -16.67 -16.99 14.20
CA CYS A 4 -16.59 -18.30 13.55
C CYS A 4 -15.47 -19.20 14.11
N LEU A 5 -14.52 -18.63 14.89
CA LEU A 5 -13.39 -19.39 15.43
C LEU A 5 -13.78 -20.23 16.68
N GLY A 6 -14.90 -19.91 17.35
CA GLY A 6 -15.38 -20.66 18.52
C GLY A 6 -14.30 -20.79 19.59
N GLU A 7 -14.12 -21.98 20.13
CA GLU A 7 -13.11 -22.28 21.16
C GLU A 7 -11.64 -22.11 20.66
N LEU A 8 -11.43 -22.09 19.35
CA LEU A 8 -10.08 -21.82 18.79
C LEU A 8 -9.65 -20.38 18.98
N ALA A 9 -10.60 -19.44 19.11
CA ALA A 9 -10.28 -18.03 19.33
C ALA A 9 -9.39 -17.81 20.56
N GLU A 10 -9.59 -18.61 21.62
CA GLU A 10 -8.81 -18.54 22.86
C GLU A 10 -7.37 -19.08 22.73
N LYS A 11 -7.10 -19.84 21.66
CA LYS A 11 -5.78 -20.46 21.40
C LYS A 11 -4.90 -19.61 20.50
N PHE A 12 -5.48 -18.64 19.75
CA PHE A 12 -4.72 -17.73 18.91
C PHE A 12 -4.14 -16.57 19.72
N GLU A 13 -2.92 -16.18 19.39
CA GLU A 13 -2.43 -14.87 19.82
C GLU A 13 -3.23 -13.79 19.10
N MET A 14 -3.88 -12.93 19.89
CA MET A 14 -4.75 -11.86 19.38
C MET A 14 -4.14 -10.50 19.67
N GLU A 15 -4.20 -9.61 18.70
CA GLU A 15 -3.84 -8.20 18.87
C GLU A 15 -5.02 -7.31 18.45
N ARG A 16 -5.53 -6.50 19.37
CA ARG A 16 -6.66 -5.57 19.14
C ARG A 16 -7.88 -6.25 18.48
N GLY A 17 -8.18 -7.49 18.91
CA GLY A 17 -9.32 -8.26 18.37
C GLY A 17 -9.08 -8.91 17.00
N ARG A 18 -7.81 -8.99 16.55
CA ARG A 18 -7.40 -9.60 15.29
C ARG A 18 -6.42 -10.72 15.53
N VAL A 19 -6.43 -11.72 14.65
CA VAL A 19 -5.49 -12.84 14.72
C VAL A 19 -4.10 -12.34 14.32
N LYS A 20 -3.13 -12.46 15.23
CA LYS A 20 -1.75 -12.11 14.94
C LYS A 20 -1.12 -13.15 14.03
N VAL A 21 -0.42 -12.69 13.01
CA VAL A 21 0.34 -13.51 12.05
C VAL A 21 1.77 -13.00 11.94
N ASP A 22 2.66 -13.87 11.52
CA ASP A 22 4.01 -13.51 11.12
C ASP A 22 4.09 -13.06 9.65
N GLU A 23 5.29 -12.81 9.16
CA GLU A 23 5.55 -12.40 7.77
C GLU A 23 5.25 -13.49 6.73
N TYR A 24 4.99 -14.73 7.18
CA TYR A 24 4.59 -15.87 6.36
C TYR A 24 3.08 -16.13 6.38
N MET A 25 2.31 -15.25 7.03
CA MET A 25 0.86 -15.38 7.29
C MET A 25 0.50 -16.52 8.23
N GLU A 26 1.47 -17.14 8.94
CA GLU A 26 1.22 -18.17 9.93
C GLU A 26 0.81 -17.54 11.27
N THR A 27 -0.15 -18.18 11.93
CA THR A 27 -0.62 -17.77 13.27
C THR A 27 0.29 -18.32 14.37
N SER A 28 -0.03 -18.03 15.63
CA SER A 28 0.63 -18.66 16.79
C SER A 28 0.45 -20.19 16.85
N ILE A 29 -0.47 -20.75 16.09
CA ILE A 29 -0.70 -22.19 15.98
C ILE A 29 -0.10 -22.67 14.66
N LYS A 30 0.96 -23.47 14.76
CA LYS A 30 1.69 -24.00 13.60
C LYS A 30 0.77 -24.73 12.60
N GLY A 31 0.94 -24.41 11.33
CA GLY A 31 0.16 -24.97 10.23
C GLY A 31 -1.20 -24.30 10.02
N ILE A 32 -1.52 -23.27 10.79
CA ILE A 32 -2.74 -22.46 10.62
C ILE A 32 -2.36 -21.07 10.16
N TYR A 33 -2.93 -20.64 9.03
CA TYR A 33 -2.66 -19.36 8.37
C TYR A 33 -3.90 -18.48 8.42
N ALA A 34 -3.73 -17.17 8.57
CA ALA A 34 -4.83 -16.21 8.65
C ALA A 34 -4.59 -15.01 7.71
N PRO A 35 -4.77 -15.19 6.38
CA PRO A 35 -4.65 -14.09 5.42
C PRO A 35 -5.90 -13.19 5.41
N GLY A 36 -5.72 -11.93 5.00
CA GLY A 36 -6.80 -10.96 4.79
C GLY A 36 -7.23 -10.22 6.05
N ASP A 37 -8.46 -9.72 6.06
CA ASP A 37 -8.99 -8.80 7.06
C ASP A 37 -8.95 -9.33 8.49
N ILE A 38 -8.95 -10.64 8.66
CA ILE A 38 -8.92 -11.30 9.96
C ILE A 38 -7.65 -10.97 10.76
N ASN A 39 -6.51 -10.75 10.09
CA ASN A 39 -5.25 -10.38 10.74
C ASN A 39 -5.08 -8.85 10.90
N GLY A 40 -5.86 -8.05 10.16
CA GLY A 40 -5.88 -6.58 10.28
C GLY A 40 -4.66 -5.85 9.75
N THR A 41 -3.72 -6.51 9.09
CA THR A 41 -2.49 -5.90 8.56
C THR A 41 -2.79 -4.90 7.45
N LYS A 42 -3.57 -5.32 6.44
CA LYS A 42 -4.07 -4.49 5.34
C LYS A 42 -5.46 -4.97 4.96
N MET A 43 -6.50 -4.20 5.30
CA MET A 43 -7.91 -4.55 5.05
C MET A 43 -8.33 -4.09 3.65
N LEU A 44 -7.74 -4.70 2.63
CA LEU A 44 -7.94 -4.41 1.22
C LEU A 44 -8.03 -5.72 0.45
N ALA A 45 -8.99 -5.85 -0.46
CA ALA A 45 -9.24 -7.09 -1.21
C ALA A 45 -7.99 -7.59 -1.94
N HIS A 46 -7.29 -6.72 -2.67
CA HIS A 46 -6.08 -7.07 -3.40
C HIS A 46 -4.90 -7.44 -2.48
N ALA A 47 -4.81 -6.85 -1.28
CA ALA A 47 -3.85 -7.29 -0.27
C ALA A 47 -4.21 -8.67 0.28
N ALA A 48 -5.50 -8.95 0.50
CA ALA A 48 -5.98 -10.25 0.94
C ALA A 48 -5.68 -11.36 -0.09
N PHE A 49 -5.82 -11.08 -1.39
CA PHE A 49 -5.39 -12.02 -2.44
C PHE A 49 -3.92 -12.35 -2.32
N LYS A 50 -3.06 -11.34 -2.18
CA LYS A 50 -1.61 -11.56 -2.04
C LYS A 50 -1.25 -12.33 -0.78
N MET A 51 -1.87 -11.99 0.35
CA MET A 51 -1.71 -12.74 1.60
C MET A 51 -2.15 -14.19 1.44
N GLY A 52 -3.27 -14.46 0.72
CA GLY A 52 -3.79 -15.79 0.45
C GLY A 52 -2.84 -16.64 -0.39
N GLU A 53 -2.24 -16.06 -1.45
CA GLU A 53 -1.21 -16.72 -2.24
C GLU A 53 -0.02 -17.16 -1.37
N VAL A 54 0.50 -16.22 -0.55
CA VAL A 54 1.64 -16.48 0.34
C VAL A 54 1.29 -17.56 1.38
N ALA A 55 0.10 -17.48 1.97
CA ALA A 55 -0.37 -18.49 2.92
C ALA A 55 -0.46 -19.87 2.28
N ALA A 56 -0.99 -19.97 1.06
CA ALA A 56 -1.12 -21.24 0.33
C ALA A 56 0.26 -21.83 -0.02
N GLU A 57 1.19 -21.01 -0.52
CA GLU A 57 2.56 -21.45 -0.81
C GLU A 57 3.26 -21.96 0.47
N ASN A 58 3.11 -21.26 1.59
CA ASN A 58 3.73 -21.66 2.85
C ASN A 58 3.09 -22.92 3.45
N ALA A 59 1.78 -23.10 3.29
CA ALA A 59 1.09 -24.33 3.66
C ALA A 59 1.59 -25.55 2.87
N MET A 60 2.09 -25.33 1.64
CA MET A 60 2.71 -26.36 0.79
C MET A 60 4.21 -26.57 1.09
N GLY A 61 4.76 -25.89 2.10
CA GLY A 61 6.14 -26.05 2.54
C GLY A 61 7.14 -25.08 1.94
N HIS A 62 6.67 -24.02 1.23
CA HIS A 62 7.53 -22.93 0.82
C HIS A 62 7.82 -21.99 1.98
N HIS A 63 8.81 -21.11 1.83
CA HIS A 63 9.17 -20.07 2.80
C HIS A 63 9.13 -18.70 2.13
N LYS A 64 7.92 -18.23 1.83
CA LYS A 64 7.69 -16.95 1.15
C LYS A 64 7.17 -15.92 2.12
N LYS A 65 7.87 -14.79 2.22
CA LYS A 65 7.41 -13.64 3.00
C LYS A 65 6.41 -12.81 2.17
N VAL A 66 5.43 -12.24 2.84
CA VAL A 66 4.56 -11.25 2.22
C VAL A 66 5.24 -9.89 2.23
N ASP A 67 5.26 -9.22 1.08
CA ASP A 67 5.63 -7.80 0.96
C ASP A 67 4.38 -7.00 0.62
N LEU A 68 4.02 -6.06 1.48
CA LEU A 68 2.85 -5.19 1.34
C LEU A 68 3.24 -3.70 1.26
N LYS A 69 4.53 -3.38 1.08
CA LYS A 69 5.02 -1.99 1.06
C LYS A 69 4.40 -1.17 -0.06
N ALA A 70 4.24 -1.78 -1.22
CA ALA A 70 3.70 -1.15 -2.42
C ALA A 70 2.20 -1.42 -2.65
N THR A 71 1.45 -1.74 -1.58
CA THR A 71 0.00 -1.96 -1.68
C THR A 71 -0.72 -0.63 -1.81
N PRO A 72 -1.39 -0.34 -2.95
CA PRO A 72 -2.16 0.88 -3.11
C PRO A 72 -3.45 0.82 -2.30
N ALA A 73 -3.90 1.97 -1.82
CA ALA A 73 -5.21 2.14 -1.20
C ALA A 73 -5.95 3.29 -1.89
N ALA A 74 -7.25 3.11 -2.14
CA ALA A 74 -8.09 4.12 -2.74
C ALA A 74 -9.39 4.30 -1.96
N ILE A 75 -9.86 5.55 -1.91
CA ILE A 75 -11.15 5.95 -1.35
C ILE A 75 -11.93 6.59 -2.50
N TYR A 76 -13.04 5.97 -2.87
CA TYR A 76 -13.86 6.32 -4.04
C TYR A 76 -14.85 7.46 -3.73
N THR A 77 -14.33 8.54 -3.17
CA THR A 77 -15.03 9.80 -2.94
C THR A 77 -15.00 10.68 -4.20
N HIS A 78 -15.58 11.85 -4.15
CA HIS A 78 -15.43 12.86 -5.19
C HIS A 78 -14.91 14.16 -4.55
N PRO A 79 -13.65 14.56 -4.84
CA PRO A 79 -12.62 13.85 -5.61
C PRO A 79 -12.16 12.54 -4.94
N GLU A 80 -11.59 11.62 -5.72
CA GLU A 80 -10.99 10.39 -5.22
C GLU A 80 -9.73 10.69 -4.41
N ILE A 81 -9.40 9.79 -3.47
CA ILE A 81 -8.14 9.84 -2.71
C ILE A 81 -7.44 8.50 -2.89
N ALA A 82 -6.18 8.53 -3.26
CA ALA A 82 -5.39 7.31 -3.38
C ALA A 82 -3.98 7.50 -2.81
N MET A 83 -3.41 6.42 -2.29
CA MET A 83 -2.09 6.45 -1.66
C MET A 83 -1.37 5.12 -1.79
N VAL A 84 -0.06 5.16 -1.80
CA VAL A 84 0.83 4.00 -1.72
C VAL A 84 2.14 4.39 -1.04
N GLY A 85 2.75 3.43 -0.35
CA GLY A 85 4.00 3.63 0.40
C GLY A 85 3.80 4.36 1.73
N LEU A 86 4.81 5.09 2.16
CA LEU A 86 4.86 5.76 3.45
C LEU A 86 4.12 7.11 3.42
N THR A 87 3.50 7.48 4.54
CA THR A 87 3.10 8.86 4.78
C THR A 87 4.34 9.73 5.01
N GLU A 88 4.21 11.04 4.90
CA GLU A 88 5.32 11.96 5.18
C GLU A 88 5.82 11.83 6.62
N GLU A 89 4.91 11.64 7.58
CA GLU A 89 5.24 11.44 8.99
C GLU A 89 6.06 10.17 9.18
N GLN A 90 5.59 9.04 8.65
CA GLN A 90 6.30 7.76 8.71
C GLN A 90 7.66 7.81 8.03
N ALA A 91 7.74 8.47 6.89
CA ALA A 91 8.99 8.60 6.16
C ALA A 91 10.02 9.44 6.95
N ARG A 92 9.60 10.54 7.58
CA ARG A 92 10.46 11.40 8.40
C ARG A 92 10.99 10.72 9.67
N GLU A 93 10.34 9.67 10.15
CA GLU A 93 10.83 8.88 11.29
C GLU A 93 12.06 8.04 10.93
N GLN A 94 12.25 7.70 9.65
CA GLN A 94 13.24 6.72 9.20
C GLN A 94 14.26 7.28 8.21
N TYR A 95 13.89 8.35 7.50
CA TYR A 95 14.65 8.92 6.39
C TYR A 95 14.76 10.44 6.50
N ASP A 96 15.80 11.00 5.92
CA ASP A 96 15.80 12.41 5.54
C ASP A 96 15.06 12.55 4.20
N VAL A 97 13.95 13.29 4.20
CA VAL A 97 13.01 13.29 3.08
C VAL A 97 12.82 14.66 2.44
N LYS A 98 12.63 14.65 1.14
CA LYS A 98 12.11 15.77 0.37
C LYS A 98 10.71 15.44 -0.15
N VAL A 99 9.83 16.44 -0.09
CA VAL A 99 8.44 16.30 -0.52
C VAL A 99 8.19 17.23 -1.70
N GLY A 100 7.70 16.66 -2.80
CA GLY A 100 7.21 17.40 -3.95
C GLY A 100 5.68 17.38 -3.98
N ARG A 101 5.07 18.48 -4.41
CA ARG A 101 3.62 18.57 -4.63
C ARG A 101 3.32 19.31 -5.93
N PHE A 102 2.39 18.75 -6.71
CA PHE A 102 1.89 19.35 -7.93
C PHE A 102 0.36 19.42 -7.88
N ASN A 103 -0.22 20.59 -8.14
CA ASN A 103 -1.67 20.77 -8.14
C ASN A 103 -2.25 20.56 -9.54
N PHE A 104 -3.37 19.84 -9.66
CA PHE A 104 -4.03 19.57 -10.93
C PHE A 104 -4.52 20.83 -11.64
N ALA A 105 -4.76 21.93 -10.91
CA ALA A 105 -5.06 23.23 -11.49
C ALA A 105 -3.96 23.79 -12.44
N ALA A 106 -2.75 23.25 -12.37
CA ALA A 106 -1.64 23.58 -13.28
C ALA A 106 -1.48 22.57 -14.43
N ASN A 107 -2.32 21.52 -14.50
CA ASN A 107 -2.26 20.50 -15.54
C ASN A 107 -3.27 20.80 -16.67
N GLY A 108 -2.76 20.91 -17.90
CA GLY A 108 -3.58 21.29 -19.07
C GLY A 108 -4.74 20.31 -19.36
N ARG A 109 -4.51 18.98 -19.22
CA ARG A 109 -5.55 17.97 -19.41
C ARG A 109 -6.64 18.09 -18.34
N SER A 110 -6.25 18.28 -17.08
CA SER A 110 -7.20 18.45 -15.98
C SER A 110 -8.07 19.70 -16.17
N LEU A 111 -7.49 20.80 -16.64
CA LEU A 111 -8.23 22.01 -16.98
C LEU A 111 -9.18 21.79 -18.16
N ALA A 112 -8.72 21.14 -19.22
CA ALA A 112 -9.55 20.83 -20.39
C ALA A 112 -10.77 19.94 -20.04
N SER A 113 -10.61 19.08 -19.04
CA SER A 113 -11.67 18.19 -18.53
C SER A 113 -12.52 18.84 -17.43
N ASN A 114 -12.27 20.09 -17.07
CA ASN A 114 -12.89 20.79 -15.92
C ASN A 114 -12.73 20.03 -14.60
N GLN A 115 -11.55 19.42 -14.39
CA GLN A 115 -11.21 18.56 -13.26
C GLN A 115 -9.89 19.00 -12.59
N GLY A 116 -9.70 20.31 -12.45
CA GLY A 116 -8.47 20.91 -11.89
C GLY A 116 -8.36 20.82 -10.36
N GLU A 117 -9.25 20.13 -9.67
CA GLU A 117 -9.20 19.99 -8.22
C GLU A 117 -8.21 18.90 -7.81
N GLY A 118 -7.46 19.18 -6.72
CA GLY A 118 -6.58 18.20 -6.09
C GLY A 118 -5.11 18.36 -6.43
N PHE A 119 -4.34 17.33 -6.09
CA PHE A 119 -2.88 17.33 -6.18
C PHE A 119 -2.29 15.92 -6.21
N VAL A 120 -1.06 15.84 -6.67
CA VAL A 120 -0.15 14.70 -6.45
C VAL A 120 0.93 15.16 -5.48
N LYS A 121 1.22 14.33 -4.47
CA LYS A 121 2.30 14.51 -3.50
C LYS A 121 3.24 13.30 -3.59
N VAL A 122 4.53 13.55 -3.76
CA VAL A 122 5.58 12.54 -3.82
C VAL A 122 6.57 12.77 -2.68
N ILE A 123 6.90 11.72 -1.97
CA ILE A 123 7.86 11.70 -0.87
C ILE A 123 9.06 10.89 -1.31
N MET A 124 10.25 11.46 -1.25
CA MET A 124 11.49 10.77 -1.62
C MET A 124 12.53 10.86 -0.51
N ASP A 125 13.39 9.85 -0.42
CA ASP A 125 14.63 9.88 0.35
C ASP A 125 15.64 10.84 -0.30
N THR A 126 16.31 11.66 0.51
CA THR A 126 17.31 12.62 -0.01
C THR A 126 18.62 11.95 -0.37
N LYS A 127 18.94 10.80 0.24
CA LYS A 127 20.23 10.12 0.06
C LYS A 127 20.29 9.33 -1.25
N TYR A 128 19.31 8.47 -1.48
CA TYR A 128 19.24 7.61 -2.66
C TYR A 128 18.24 8.10 -3.71
N ARG A 129 17.43 9.11 -3.34
CA ARG A 129 16.37 9.70 -4.17
C ARG A 129 15.27 8.72 -4.55
N GLU A 130 15.16 7.62 -3.77
CA GLU A 130 14.12 6.60 -3.91
C GLU A 130 12.75 7.19 -3.55
N ILE A 131 11.72 6.78 -4.27
CA ILE A 131 10.33 7.16 -3.99
C ILE A 131 9.81 6.29 -2.84
N LEU A 132 9.49 6.93 -1.72
CA LEU A 132 9.01 6.29 -0.51
C LEU A 132 7.49 6.28 -0.38
N GLY A 133 6.80 7.24 -0.99
CA GLY A 133 5.36 7.35 -0.91
C GLY A 133 4.78 8.31 -1.95
N ILE A 134 3.58 7.98 -2.42
CA ILE A 134 2.80 8.79 -3.36
C ILE A 134 1.37 8.90 -2.83
N HIS A 135 0.85 10.13 -2.84
CA HIS A 135 -0.51 10.44 -2.38
C HIS A 135 -1.18 11.34 -3.41
N ILE A 136 -2.38 10.98 -3.82
CA ILE A 136 -3.15 11.67 -4.86
C ILE A 136 -4.52 12.01 -4.31
N VAL A 137 -4.93 13.24 -4.48
CA VAL A 137 -6.32 13.67 -4.29
C VAL A 137 -6.77 14.28 -5.62
N GLY A 138 -7.79 13.72 -6.25
CA GLY A 138 -8.25 14.25 -7.52
C GLY A 138 -8.98 13.22 -8.37
N PRO A 139 -9.42 13.60 -9.56
CA PRO A 139 -10.10 12.70 -10.48
C PRO A 139 -9.16 11.56 -10.89
N VAL A 140 -9.72 10.36 -11.02
CA VAL A 140 -9.01 9.11 -11.40
C VAL A 140 -7.79 8.78 -10.55
N ALA A 141 -7.74 9.24 -9.29
CA ALA A 141 -6.64 8.96 -8.39
C ALA A 141 -6.44 7.45 -8.16
N ALA A 142 -7.54 6.68 -8.12
CA ALA A 142 -7.53 5.23 -7.96
C ALA A 142 -6.84 4.50 -9.13
N GLU A 143 -6.89 5.07 -10.34
CA GLU A 143 -6.18 4.55 -11.51
C GLU A 143 -4.70 4.98 -11.51
N LEU A 144 -4.44 6.27 -11.25
CA LEU A 144 -3.10 6.83 -11.30
C LEU A 144 -2.17 6.21 -10.24
N ILE A 145 -2.70 5.84 -9.07
CA ILE A 145 -1.88 5.28 -7.98
C ILE A 145 -1.20 3.96 -8.32
N ASN A 146 -1.70 3.22 -9.32
CA ASN A 146 -1.11 1.95 -9.73
C ASN A 146 0.30 2.12 -10.34
N GLU A 147 0.55 3.23 -11.03
CA GLU A 147 1.91 3.60 -11.42
C GLU A 147 2.79 3.79 -10.17
N GLY A 148 2.32 4.53 -9.18
CA GLY A 148 3.01 4.72 -7.90
C GLY A 148 3.36 3.39 -7.21
N SER A 149 2.46 2.39 -7.26
CA SER A 149 2.74 1.06 -6.72
C SER A 149 3.89 0.38 -7.47
N THR A 150 3.94 0.51 -8.78
CA THR A 150 5.02 -0.03 -9.60
C THR A 150 6.35 0.63 -9.26
N LEU A 151 6.38 1.96 -9.16
CA LEU A 151 7.58 2.73 -8.83
C LEU A 151 8.15 2.34 -7.46
N ILE A 152 7.30 2.21 -6.44
CA ILE A 152 7.72 1.82 -5.09
C ILE A 152 8.14 0.34 -5.05
N GLN A 153 7.42 -0.56 -5.73
CA GLN A 153 7.76 -1.98 -5.74
C GLN A 153 9.11 -2.25 -6.39
N THR A 154 9.48 -1.44 -7.39
CA THR A 154 10.75 -1.55 -8.12
C THR A 154 11.86 -0.65 -7.56
N GLU A 155 11.60 0.05 -6.45
CA GLU A 155 12.56 0.93 -5.77
C GLU A 155 13.13 2.02 -6.70
N MET A 156 12.28 2.54 -7.59
CA MET A 156 12.70 3.56 -8.55
C MET A 156 13.03 4.89 -7.85
N THR A 157 14.06 5.54 -8.39
CA THR A 157 14.42 6.89 -7.97
C THR A 157 13.58 7.94 -8.70
N ILE A 158 13.53 9.14 -8.16
CA ILE A 158 12.87 10.26 -8.84
C ILE A 158 13.56 10.59 -10.19
N ASP A 159 14.86 10.32 -10.30
CA ASP A 159 15.60 10.55 -11.53
C ASP A 159 15.16 9.57 -12.62
N ASP A 160 14.99 8.28 -12.27
CA ASP A 160 14.46 7.27 -13.19
C ASP A 160 13.07 7.67 -13.71
N VAL A 161 12.20 8.16 -12.83
CA VAL A 161 10.85 8.60 -13.20
C VAL A 161 10.86 9.81 -14.11
N MET A 162 11.79 10.76 -13.89
CA MET A 162 11.94 11.94 -14.75
C MET A 162 12.39 11.60 -16.18
N ASP A 163 13.07 10.46 -16.36
CA ASP A 163 13.49 9.97 -17.66
C ASP A 163 12.41 9.18 -18.41
N ILE A 164 11.31 8.80 -17.74
CA ILE A 164 10.19 8.10 -18.37
C ILE A 164 9.37 9.11 -19.19
N ILE A 165 9.10 8.76 -20.44
CA ILE A 165 8.21 9.54 -21.31
C ILE A 165 6.77 9.14 -21.01
N HIS A 166 6.00 10.06 -20.45
CA HIS A 166 4.58 9.87 -20.18
C HIS A 166 3.72 10.46 -21.31
N GLY A 167 2.54 9.86 -21.55
CA GLY A 167 1.58 10.29 -22.57
C GLY A 167 0.67 11.43 -22.14
#